data_57f5ebbd9d5f344df8211b4f54392dd1
#
_entry.id   57f5ebbd9d5f344df8211b4f54392dd1
#
_cell.length_a   1.000
_cell.length_b   1.000
_cell.length_c   1.000
_cell.angle_alpha   90.00
_cell.angle_beta   90.00
_cell.angle_gamma   90.00
#
_symmetry.space_group_name_H-M   'P 1'
#
loop_
_entity.id
_entity.type
_entity.pdbx_description
1 polymer ?
#
loop_
_entity_poly.entity_id
_entity_poly.type
_entity_poly.pdbx_seq_one_letter_code
_entity_poly.pdbx_strand_id
1 'polypeptide(L)'
;MLPQLGLKGSRDIEQINDRLQYHPTTYEFYTDTSDFTQDGYKGLFDAVQYVQSQGVENIVIHHPMAYGQFHTELIAPENKFPQLYRFIETSTEQLIRLSSDLNIQCLVHGSYANETQFFIHQYSSVEDAQKACFNRLDRFKKMGRDHIMFENSISPIFSYGEPSLEDEIIDHHYRLAFDTSHCFIYVHGDNEKLIASLNHLKPSIVHYHLVDSYGQQHDSLPLGTGKIDWSSVLPALNQTATSIYEINLKNNDDCREQLQSHHYLMNLTQ
;
A
#
# COMPACT_ATOMS: atom_id res chain seq x y z
N MET A 1 -15.67 7.61 -14.06
CA MET A 1 -14.67 8.71 -13.87
C MET A 1 -13.32 8.03 -13.81
N LEU A 2 -12.27 8.66 -14.35
CA LEU A 2 -10.93 8.09 -14.30
C LEU A 2 -10.25 8.42 -12.97
N PRO A 3 -9.32 7.56 -12.48
CA PRO A 3 -8.46 7.90 -11.38
C PRO A 3 -7.69 9.20 -11.66
N GLN A 4 -7.57 10.07 -10.66
CA GLN A 4 -6.72 11.25 -10.75
C GLN A 4 -5.24 10.84 -10.72
N LEU A 5 -4.36 11.71 -11.22
CA LEU A 5 -2.94 11.43 -11.23
C LEU A 5 -2.39 11.37 -9.80
N GLY A 6 -1.91 10.21 -9.40
CA GLY A 6 -1.14 10.02 -8.18
C GLY A 6 0.24 9.43 -8.50
N LEU A 7 1.26 9.91 -7.82
CA LEU A 7 2.65 9.51 -8.04
C LEU A 7 3.30 9.08 -6.74
N LYS A 8 4.22 8.11 -6.82
CA LYS A 8 4.98 7.57 -5.68
C LYS A 8 6.45 7.98 -5.78
N GLY A 9 7.05 8.38 -4.67
CA GLY A 9 8.46 8.73 -4.56
C GLY A 9 8.92 8.67 -3.10
N SER A 10 10.22 8.95 -2.87
CA SER A 10 10.77 9.10 -1.52
C SER A 10 10.70 10.57 -1.06
N ARG A 11 11.31 10.85 0.10
CA ARG A 11 11.56 12.22 0.57
C ARG A 11 12.74 12.90 -0.13
N ASP A 12 13.40 12.25 -1.07
CA ASP A 12 14.46 12.86 -1.85
C ASP A 12 13.94 14.02 -2.68
N ILE A 13 14.62 15.15 -2.63
CA ILE A 13 14.16 16.39 -3.27
C ILE A 13 14.14 16.29 -4.81
N GLU A 14 15.03 15.49 -5.40
CA GLU A 14 15.06 15.28 -6.86
C GLU A 14 13.82 14.48 -7.28
N GLN A 15 13.49 13.42 -6.54
CA GLN A 15 12.27 12.65 -6.77
C GLN A 15 11.01 13.47 -6.56
N ILE A 16 10.96 14.28 -5.50
CA ILE A 16 9.80 15.15 -5.24
C ILE A 16 9.62 16.13 -6.40
N ASN A 17 10.67 16.84 -6.81
CA ASN A 17 10.58 17.83 -7.88
C ASN A 17 10.23 17.21 -9.23
N ASP A 18 10.73 15.99 -9.54
CA ASP A 18 10.35 15.27 -10.74
C ASP A 18 8.84 14.97 -10.79
N ARG A 19 8.23 14.56 -9.67
CA ARG A 19 6.79 14.26 -9.61
C ARG A 19 5.94 15.54 -9.63
N LEU A 20 6.36 16.55 -8.89
CA LEU A 20 5.59 17.80 -8.75
C LEU A 20 5.44 18.59 -10.05
N GLN A 21 6.37 18.47 -11.01
CA GLN A 21 6.23 19.12 -12.34
C GLN A 21 4.99 18.65 -13.12
N TYR A 22 4.40 17.50 -12.76
CA TYR A 22 3.20 16.92 -13.40
C TYR A 22 1.91 17.22 -12.63
N HIS A 23 1.97 18.02 -11.56
CA HIS A 23 0.84 18.44 -10.74
C HIS A 23 -0.05 17.27 -10.26
N PRO A 24 0.51 16.25 -9.59
CA PRO A 24 -0.29 15.13 -9.08
C PRO A 24 -1.26 15.62 -8.01
N THR A 25 -2.45 15.01 -7.95
CA THR A 25 -3.41 15.24 -6.86
C THR A 25 -3.09 14.42 -5.63
N THR A 26 -2.34 13.32 -5.81
CA THR A 26 -1.89 12.42 -4.74
C THR A 26 -0.38 12.21 -4.83
N TYR A 27 0.32 12.34 -3.71
CA TYR A 27 1.73 11.94 -3.57
C TYR A 27 1.85 10.90 -2.48
N GLU A 28 2.44 9.74 -2.80
CA GLU A 28 2.77 8.74 -1.82
C GLU A 28 4.27 8.68 -1.57
N PHE A 29 4.66 8.85 -0.32
CA PHE A 29 6.03 8.65 0.13
C PHE A 29 6.26 7.19 0.49
N TYR A 30 7.20 6.50 -0.19
CA TYR A 30 7.75 5.29 0.39
C TYR A 30 8.84 5.65 1.40
N THR A 31 8.94 4.88 2.48
CA THR A 31 9.90 5.10 3.55
C THR A 31 10.82 3.90 3.75
N ASP A 32 11.95 4.15 4.39
CA ASP A 32 12.88 3.12 4.84
C ASP A 32 13.28 3.34 6.32
N THR A 33 14.15 2.48 6.84
CA THR A 33 14.58 2.56 8.25
C THR A 33 15.27 3.87 8.61
N SER A 34 15.91 4.55 7.66
CA SER A 34 16.59 5.82 7.92
C SER A 34 15.62 6.97 8.22
N ASP A 35 14.38 6.89 7.73
CA ASP A 35 13.33 7.87 7.97
C ASP A 35 12.83 7.87 9.43
N PHE A 36 13.15 6.82 10.19
CA PHE A 36 12.74 6.66 11.60
C PHE A 36 13.87 6.97 12.60
N THR A 37 14.99 7.50 12.12
CA THR A 37 15.97 8.18 12.97
C THR A 37 15.48 9.60 13.28
N GLN A 38 16.09 10.27 14.28
CA GLN A 38 15.68 11.63 14.63
C GLN A 38 15.78 12.60 13.44
N ASP A 39 16.88 12.55 12.70
CA ASP A 39 17.10 13.43 11.54
C ASP A 39 16.24 13.00 10.35
N GLY A 40 16.09 11.68 10.13
CA GLY A 40 15.25 11.13 9.08
C GLY A 40 13.78 11.52 9.26
N TYR A 41 13.25 11.40 10.46
CA TYR A 41 11.86 11.76 10.77
C TYR A 41 11.60 13.26 10.57
N LYS A 42 12.57 14.10 10.98
CA LYS A 42 12.49 15.54 10.68
C LYS A 42 12.52 15.80 9.18
N GLY A 43 13.41 15.13 8.44
CA GLY A 43 13.48 15.27 6.98
C GLY A 43 12.20 14.83 6.28
N LEU A 44 11.56 13.75 6.73
CA LEU A 44 10.26 13.30 6.23
C LEU A 44 9.16 14.31 6.52
N PHE A 45 9.11 14.86 7.74
CA PHE A 45 8.17 15.92 8.11
C PHE A 45 8.31 17.15 7.20
N ASP A 46 9.56 17.65 7.01
CA ASP A 46 9.86 18.80 6.17
C ASP A 46 9.46 18.53 4.70
N ALA A 47 9.73 17.33 4.19
CA ALA A 47 9.37 16.92 2.83
C ALA A 47 7.84 16.87 2.62
N VAL A 48 7.08 16.33 3.58
CA VAL A 48 5.61 16.32 3.53
C VAL A 48 5.07 17.75 3.50
N GLN A 49 5.55 18.63 4.37
CA GLN A 49 5.12 20.04 4.37
C GLN A 49 5.47 20.74 3.05
N TYR A 50 6.63 20.43 2.46
CA TYR A 50 7.01 20.98 1.18
C TYR A 50 6.02 20.54 0.09
N VAL A 51 5.71 19.24 -0.02
CA VAL A 51 4.74 18.72 -1.00
C VAL A 51 3.34 19.33 -0.80
N GLN A 52 2.88 19.47 0.46
CA GLN A 52 1.62 20.15 0.77
C GLN A 52 1.64 21.62 0.31
N SER A 53 2.74 22.33 0.49
CA SER A 53 2.88 23.72 0.07
C SER A 53 2.82 23.91 -1.45
N GLN A 54 3.09 22.85 -2.22
CA GLN A 54 2.99 22.84 -3.69
C GLN A 54 1.56 22.53 -4.20
N GLY A 55 0.58 22.39 -3.29
CA GLY A 55 -0.83 22.21 -3.63
C GLY A 55 -1.25 20.77 -3.89
N VAL A 56 -0.46 19.77 -3.49
CA VAL A 56 -0.87 18.36 -3.52
C VAL A 56 -1.93 18.14 -2.47
N GLU A 57 -3.11 17.68 -2.88
CA GLU A 57 -4.29 17.56 -2.01
C GLU A 57 -4.22 16.36 -1.08
N ASN A 58 -3.72 15.23 -1.59
CA ASN A 58 -3.69 13.97 -0.88
C ASN A 58 -2.26 13.48 -0.71
N ILE A 59 -1.86 13.24 0.53
CA ILE A 59 -0.53 12.68 0.84
C ILE A 59 -0.71 11.40 1.63
N VAL A 60 0.03 10.37 1.20
CA VAL A 60 0.12 9.07 1.85
C VAL A 60 1.56 8.82 2.24
N ILE A 61 1.81 8.27 3.42
CA ILE A 61 3.13 7.78 3.83
C ILE A 61 3.04 6.27 3.98
N HIS A 62 3.79 5.57 3.16
CA HIS A 62 3.89 4.12 3.17
C HIS A 62 4.89 3.65 4.22
N HIS A 63 4.46 2.75 5.11
CA HIS A 63 5.32 2.13 6.13
C HIS A 63 6.53 1.42 5.49
N PRO A 64 7.72 1.41 6.13
CA PRO A 64 8.89 0.72 5.59
C PRO A 64 8.62 -0.75 5.32
N MET A 65 9.01 -1.21 4.15
CA MET A 65 8.81 -2.61 3.76
C MET A 65 9.74 -3.57 4.49
N ALA A 66 10.90 -3.10 4.97
CA ALA A 66 11.93 -3.98 5.53
C ALA A 66 12.62 -3.38 6.77
N TYR A 67 13.08 -4.26 7.66
CA TYR A 67 13.98 -3.97 8.78
C TYR A 67 15.07 -5.05 8.85
N GLY A 68 16.31 -4.65 8.58
CA GLY A 68 17.42 -5.59 8.46
C GLY A 68 17.22 -6.56 7.30
N GLN A 69 17.17 -7.85 7.60
CA GLN A 69 16.99 -8.90 6.59
C GLN A 69 15.53 -9.38 6.43
N PHE A 70 14.60 -8.83 7.20
CA PHE A 70 13.20 -9.24 7.18
C PHE A 70 12.32 -8.12 6.65
N HIS A 71 11.22 -8.50 5.99
CA HIS A 71 10.12 -7.58 5.81
C HIS A 71 9.49 -7.22 7.17
N THR A 72 8.80 -6.09 7.23
CA THR A 72 8.11 -5.62 8.44
C THR A 72 6.80 -6.39 8.66
N GLU A 73 6.93 -7.70 8.74
CA GLU A 73 5.84 -8.67 8.84
C GLU A 73 5.09 -8.56 10.18
N LEU A 74 3.82 -8.25 10.14
CA LEU A 74 3.00 -8.02 11.34
C LEU A 74 2.86 -9.24 12.24
N ILE A 75 3.00 -10.44 11.69
CA ILE A 75 2.94 -11.67 12.46
C ILE A 75 4.29 -12.09 13.08
N ALA A 76 5.36 -11.26 12.94
CA ALA A 76 6.61 -11.54 13.64
C ALA A 76 6.39 -11.51 15.17
N PRO A 77 6.57 -12.65 15.90
CA PRO A 77 6.28 -12.70 17.32
C PRO A 77 7.38 -12.00 18.15
N GLU A 78 6.96 -11.18 19.12
CA GLU A 78 7.85 -10.36 19.95
C GLU A 78 8.94 -11.17 20.67
N ASN A 79 8.56 -12.34 21.25
CA ASN A 79 9.47 -13.17 22.02
C ASN A 79 10.60 -13.81 21.18
N LYS A 80 10.44 -13.87 19.86
CA LYS A 80 11.45 -14.45 18.95
C LYS A 80 12.17 -13.38 18.11
N PHE A 81 11.47 -12.29 17.79
CA PHE A 81 11.98 -11.20 16.94
C PHE A 81 11.78 -9.82 17.60
N PRO A 82 12.30 -9.60 18.82
CA PRO A 82 11.97 -8.39 19.60
C PRO A 82 12.37 -7.09 18.93
N GLN A 83 13.46 -7.08 18.14
CA GLN A 83 13.91 -5.86 17.45
C GLN A 83 12.98 -5.51 16.27
N LEU A 84 12.65 -6.50 15.43
CA LEU A 84 11.69 -6.32 14.33
C LEU A 84 10.32 -5.91 14.86
N TYR A 85 9.82 -6.64 15.88
CA TYR A 85 8.55 -6.33 16.51
C TYR A 85 8.51 -4.88 17.01
N ARG A 86 9.53 -4.46 17.79
CA ARG A 86 9.63 -3.09 18.32
C ARG A 86 9.72 -2.06 17.21
N PHE A 87 10.51 -2.33 16.15
CA PHE A 87 10.61 -1.42 15.02
C PHE A 87 9.24 -1.20 14.37
N ILE A 88 8.48 -2.27 14.07
CA ILE A 88 7.15 -2.18 13.48
C ILE A 88 6.22 -1.33 14.37
N GLU A 89 6.22 -1.57 15.68
CA GLU A 89 5.40 -0.80 16.62
C GLU A 89 5.76 0.68 16.59
N THR A 90 7.04 1.00 16.81
CA THR A 90 7.48 2.39 16.95
C THR A 90 7.39 3.17 15.64
N SER A 91 7.71 2.56 14.50
CA SER A 91 7.61 3.21 13.20
C SER A 91 6.14 3.46 12.80
N THR A 92 5.24 2.49 13.05
CA THR A 92 3.81 2.69 12.82
C THR A 92 3.24 3.79 13.71
N GLU A 93 3.59 3.82 15.00
CA GLU A 93 3.17 4.89 15.92
C GLU A 93 3.65 6.28 15.47
N GLN A 94 4.90 6.36 14.98
CA GLN A 94 5.45 7.61 14.46
C GLN A 94 4.71 8.06 13.20
N LEU A 95 4.40 7.15 12.27
CA LEU A 95 3.62 7.47 11.06
C LEU A 95 2.20 7.91 11.41
N ILE A 96 1.51 7.23 12.32
CA ILE A 96 0.18 7.62 12.78
C ILE A 96 0.21 9.04 13.37
N ARG A 97 1.21 9.34 14.19
CA ARG A 97 1.37 10.69 14.76
C ARG A 97 1.59 11.72 13.67
N LEU A 98 2.55 11.48 12.77
CA LEU A 98 2.86 12.38 11.67
C LEU A 98 1.60 12.64 10.79
N SER A 99 0.87 11.57 10.49
CA SER A 99 -0.34 11.65 9.66
C SER A 99 -1.46 12.45 10.35
N SER A 100 -1.63 12.26 11.65
CA SER A 100 -2.58 13.06 12.45
C SER A 100 -2.17 14.54 12.53
N ASP A 101 -0.88 14.81 12.78
CA ASP A 101 -0.38 16.18 12.98
C ASP A 101 -0.47 17.01 11.69
N LEU A 102 -0.26 16.38 10.52
CA LEU A 102 -0.26 17.02 9.21
C LEU A 102 -1.57 16.81 8.42
N ASN A 103 -2.55 16.12 9.00
CA ASN A 103 -3.82 15.75 8.34
C ASN A 103 -3.62 15.03 7.00
N ILE A 104 -2.79 14.01 7.00
CA ILE A 104 -2.50 13.14 5.86
C ILE A 104 -2.81 11.68 6.21
N GLN A 105 -2.47 10.74 5.33
CA GLN A 105 -2.72 9.32 5.52
C GLN A 105 -1.40 8.54 5.72
N CYS A 106 -1.44 7.47 6.50
CA CYS A 106 -0.39 6.44 6.48
C CYS A 106 -0.96 5.10 6.05
N LEU A 107 -0.12 4.33 5.37
CA LEU A 107 -0.43 3.02 4.83
C LEU A 107 0.50 1.99 5.46
N VAL A 108 -0.07 0.87 5.91
CA VAL A 108 0.65 -0.26 6.51
C VAL A 108 0.20 -1.54 5.81
N HIS A 109 1.15 -2.37 5.37
CA HIS A 109 0.84 -3.70 4.89
C HIS A 109 0.30 -4.60 6.00
N GLY A 110 -0.74 -5.36 5.71
CA GLY A 110 -1.22 -6.40 6.62
C GLY A 110 -0.26 -7.58 6.73
N SER A 111 0.49 -7.88 5.67
CA SER A 111 1.48 -8.96 5.61
C SER A 111 2.40 -8.79 4.39
N TYR A 112 3.41 -9.68 4.27
CA TYR A 112 4.33 -9.77 3.12
C TYR A 112 4.50 -11.24 2.70
N ALA A 113 4.73 -11.48 1.39
CA ALA A 113 4.75 -12.83 0.85
C ALA A 113 6.03 -13.61 1.13
N ASN A 114 7.20 -12.95 1.10
CA ASN A 114 8.49 -13.65 1.03
C ASN A 114 8.80 -14.49 2.27
N GLU A 115 8.63 -13.94 3.47
CA GLU A 115 8.90 -14.65 4.71
C GLU A 115 7.62 -15.14 5.41
N THR A 116 6.46 -15.03 4.79
CA THR A 116 5.17 -15.39 5.42
C THR A 116 5.19 -16.81 5.95
N GLN A 117 5.64 -17.79 5.18
CA GLN A 117 5.70 -19.18 5.63
C GLN A 117 6.63 -19.36 6.84
N PHE A 118 7.77 -18.68 6.85
CA PHE A 118 8.70 -18.70 7.98
C PHE A 118 8.04 -18.18 9.27
N PHE A 119 7.29 -17.07 9.18
CA PHE A 119 6.59 -16.51 10.34
C PHE A 119 5.33 -17.30 10.70
N ILE A 120 4.56 -17.83 9.74
CA ILE A 120 3.41 -18.70 10.01
C ILE A 120 3.84 -19.91 10.84
N HIS A 121 4.97 -20.53 10.53
CA HIS A 121 5.50 -21.66 11.30
C HIS A 121 5.84 -21.33 12.77
N GLN A 122 5.77 -20.07 13.18
CA GLN A 122 5.90 -19.68 14.59
C GLN A 122 4.57 -19.81 15.38
N TYR A 123 3.46 -20.09 14.70
CA TYR A 123 2.11 -20.25 15.22
C TYR A 123 1.64 -21.71 15.09
N SER A 124 0.56 -22.05 15.79
CA SER A 124 -0.01 -23.41 15.74
C SER A 124 -0.77 -23.66 14.42
N SER A 125 -1.27 -22.61 13.80
CA SER A 125 -1.99 -22.67 12.51
C SER A 125 -1.92 -21.32 11.79
N VAL A 126 -2.41 -21.29 10.54
CA VAL A 126 -2.55 -20.05 9.74
C VAL A 126 -3.57 -19.13 10.41
N GLU A 127 -4.66 -19.67 10.93
CA GLU A 127 -5.72 -18.92 11.62
C GLU A 127 -5.20 -18.23 12.88
N ASP A 128 -4.31 -18.89 13.65
CA ASP A 128 -3.66 -18.27 14.81
C ASP A 128 -2.74 -17.12 14.39
N ALA A 129 -2.05 -17.26 13.27
CA ALA A 129 -1.22 -16.18 12.70
C ALA A 129 -2.08 -15.01 12.17
N GLN A 130 -3.19 -15.30 11.48
CA GLN A 130 -4.16 -14.29 11.03
C GLN A 130 -4.73 -13.53 12.22
N LYS A 131 -5.16 -14.23 13.28
CA LYS A 131 -5.64 -13.60 14.51
C LYS A 131 -4.60 -12.67 15.15
N ALA A 132 -3.32 -13.04 15.13
CA ALA A 132 -2.25 -12.19 15.63
C ALA A 132 -2.10 -10.92 14.76
N CYS A 133 -2.23 -11.06 13.43
CA CYS A 133 -2.26 -9.94 12.49
C CYS A 133 -3.44 -8.99 12.81
N PHE A 134 -4.67 -9.50 12.82
CA PHE A 134 -5.88 -8.71 13.09
C PHE A 134 -5.83 -7.99 14.44
N ASN A 135 -5.38 -8.65 15.50
CA ASN A 135 -5.19 -8.00 16.80
C ASN A 135 -4.26 -6.79 16.73
N ARG A 136 -3.25 -6.85 15.88
CA ARG A 136 -2.29 -5.77 15.69
C ARG A 136 -2.86 -4.65 14.84
N LEU A 137 -3.54 -4.99 13.74
CA LEU A 137 -4.25 -4.05 12.89
C LEU A 137 -5.35 -3.29 13.65
N ASP A 138 -6.13 -3.97 14.49
CA ASP A 138 -7.16 -3.35 15.33
C ASP A 138 -6.58 -2.32 16.29
N ARG A 139 -5.41 -2.61 16.86
CA ARG A 139 -4.71 -1.67 17.72
C ARG A 139 -4.23 -0.45 16.93
N PHE A 140 -3.63 -0.65 15.76
CA PHE A 140 -3.20 0.44 14.89
C PHE A 140 -4.39 1.26 14.37
N LYS A 141 -5.49 0.61 13.96
CA LYS A 141 -6.74 1.28 13.59
C LYS A 141 -7.25 2.17 14.72
N LYS A 142 -7.29 1.65 15.96
CA LYS A 142 -7.75 2.42 17.12
C LYS A 142 -6.89 3.66 17.37
N MET A 143 -5.59 3.57 17.12
CA MET A 143 -4.64 4.68 17.27
C MET A 143 -4.74 5.68 16.12
N GLY A 144 -4.74 5.19 14.89
CA GLY A 144 -4.68 6.00 13.68
C GLY A 144 -6.02 6.53 13.20
N ARG A 145 -7.15 5.91 13.62
CA ARG A 145 -8.52 6.30 13.22
C ARG A 145 -8.61 6.49 11.69
N ASP A 146 -8.97 7.71 11.26
CA ASP A 146 -9.15 8.07 9.85
C ASP A 146 -7.82 8.36 9.11
N HIS A 147 -6.70 8.32 9.81
CA HIS A 147 -5.38 8.58 9.24
C HIS A 147 -4.58 7.33 8.88
N ILE A 148 -5.13 6.13 9.07
CA ILE A 148 -4.46 4.88 8.73
C ILE A 148 -5.30 4.03 7.79
N MET A 149 -4.64 3.33 6.89
CA MET A 149 -5.22 2.32 6.01
C MET A 149 -4.30 1.11 5.90
N PHE A 150 -4.87 -0.03 5.52
CA PHE A 150 -4.16 -1.31 5.46
C PHE A 150 -4.20 -1.88 4.05
N GLU A 151 -3.05 -2.37 3.60
CA GLU A 151 -2.86 -2.88 2.25
C GLU A 151 -2.81 -4.40 2.24
N ASN A 152 -3.42 -5.01 1.22
CA ASN A 152 -3.33 -6.43 0.95
C ASN A 152 -1.92 -6.84 0.48
N SER A 153 -1.62 -8.09 0.73
CA SER A 153 -0.44 -8.77 0.18
C SER A 153 -0.81 -10.02 -0.60
N ILE A 154 0.19 -10.73 -1.09
CA ILE A 154 0.04 -12.06 -1.71
C ILE A 154 -0.03 -13.16 -0.63
N SER A 155 0.23 -12.82 0.62
CA SER A 155 0.23 -13.74 1.76
C SER A 155 -1.19 -14.12 2.19
N PRO A 156 -1.46 -15.38 2.58
CA PRO A 156 -2.77 -15.80 3.09
C PRO A 156 -3.13 -15.14 4.45
N ILE A 157 -2.22 -14.39 5.05
CA ILE A 157 -2.46 -13.71 6.33
C ILE A 157 -3.36 -12.48 6.14
N PHE A 158 -3.11 -11.68 5.08
CA PHE A 158 -3.91 -10.51 4.77
C PHE A 158 -3.90 -10.27 3.26
N SER A 159 -4.79 -10.95 2.56
CA SER A 159 -4.92 -10.90 1.10
C SER A 159 -6.37 -10.60 0.70
N TYR A 160 -6.54 -10.14 -0.53
CA TYR A 160 -7.86 -9.99 -1.17
C TYR A 160 -8.01 -11.04 -2.27
N GLY A 161 -9.25 -11.42 -2.57
CA GLY A 161 -9.59 -12.47 -3.54
C GLY A 161 -10.06 -13.79 -2.91
N GLU A 162 -10.10 -13.87 -1.57
CA GLU A 162 -10.71 -14.97 -0.83
C GLU A 162 -11.93 -14.45 -0.04
N PRO A 163 -13.17 -14.78 -0.45
CA PRO A 163 -14.38 -14.17 0.09
C PRO A 163 -14.52 -14.27 1.62
N SER A 164 -14.14 -15.40 2.21
CA SER A 164 -14.24 -15.59 3.66
C SER A 164 -13.28 -14.70 4.46
N LEU A 165 -12.09 -14.46 3.92
CA LEU A 165 -11.13 -13.53 4.53
C LEU A 165 -11.55 -12.07 4.31
N GLU A 166 -12.12 -11.76 3.16
CA GLU A 166 -12.68 -10.44 2.87
C GLU A 166 -13.86 -10.09 3.79
N ASP A 167 -14.74 -11.05 4.08
CA ASP A 167 -15.84 -10.87 5.04
C ASP A 167 -15.28 -10.54 6.44
N GLU A 168 -14.25 -11.25 6.91
CA GLU A 168 -13.59 -10.96 8.18
C GLU A 168 -12.95 -9.56 8.17
N ILE A 169 -12.27 -9.16 7.08
CA ILE A 169 -11.68 -7.83 6.92
C ILE A 169 -12.76 -6.74 6.98
N ILE A 170 -13.91 -6.96 6.34
CA ILE A 170 -15.05 -6.04 6.36
C ILE A 170 -15.61 -5.90 7.78
N ASP A 171 -15.76 -7.00 8.52
CA ASP A 171 -16.27 -7.00 9.89
C ASP A 171 -15.37 -6.19 10.85
N HIS A 172 -14.06 -6.16 10.59
CA HIS A 172 -13.14 -5.29 11.31
C HIS A 172 -13.27 -3.80 10.94
N HIS A 173 -14.03 -3.44 9.90
CA HIS A 173 -14.23 -2.05 9.45
C HIS A 173 -12.92 -1.30 9.19
N TYR A 174 -11.97 -1.93 8.53
CA TYR A 174 -10.72 -1.27 8.12
C TYR A 174 -10.96 -0.32 6.95
N ARG A 175 -10.14 0.72 6.90
CA ARG A 175 -9.92 1.52 5.69
C ARG A 175 -8.83 0.80 4.89
N LEU A 176 -9.12 0.50 3.63
CA LEU A 176 -8.27 -0.38 2.83
C LEU A 176 -7.53 0.39 1.73
N ALA A 177 -6.25 0.08 1.58
CA ALA A 177 -5.54 0.26 0.35
C ALA A 177 -5.62 -1.05 -0.45
N PHE A 178 -5.90 -0.97 -1.75
CA PHE A 178 -6.03 -2.14 -2.61
C PHE A 178 -4.93 -2.12 -3.67
N ASP A 179 -3.96 -3.02 -3.53
CA ASP A 179 -3.00 -3.29 -4.59
C ASP A 179 -3.58 -4.31 -5.57
N THR A 180 -3.71 -3.87 -6.84
CA THR A 180 -4.33 -4.68 -7.90
C THR A 180 -3.49 -5.87 -8.31
N SER A 181 -2.16 -5.74 -8.30
CA SER A 181 -1.25 -6.84 -8.64
C SER A 181 -1.21 -7.91 -7.55
N HIS A 182 -1.21 -7.51 -6.28
CA HIS A 182 -1.23 -8.45 -5.15
C HIS A 182 -2.49 -9.32 -5.17
N CYS A 183 -3.66 -8.71 -5.35
CA CYS A 183 -4.91 -9.46 -5.50
C CYS A 183 -4.87 -10.36 -6.74
N PHE A 184 -4.45 -9.84 -7.91
CA PHE A 184 -4.39 -10.59 -9.15
C PHE A 184 -3.45 -11.80 -9.08
N ILE A 185 -2.31 -11.67 -8.39
CA ILE A 185 -1.38 -12.77 -8.14
C ILE A 185 -2.01 -13.78 -7.17
N TYR A 186 -2.64 -13.32 -6.10
CA TYR A 186 -3.29 -14.18 -5.12
C TYR A 186 -4.40 -15.05 -5.75
N VAL A 187 -5.18 -14.47 -6.68
CA VAL A 187 -6.19 -15.22 -7.44
C VAL A 187 -5.65 -15.92 -8.68
N HIS A 188 -4.32 -16.07 -8.80
CA HIS A 188 -3.65 -16.79 -9.88
C HIS A 188 -3.95 -16.27 -11.29
N GLY A 189 -4.06 -14.95 -11.45
CA GLY A 189 -4.29 -14.31 -12.75
C GLY A 189 -5.75 -14.35 -13.22
N ASP A 190 -6.70 -14.54 -12.33
CA ASP A 190 -8.13 -14.58 -12.62
C ASP A 190 -8.76 -13.18 -12.52
N ASN A 191 -9.07 -12.57 -13.68
CA ASN A 191 -9.68 -11.24 -13.75
C ASN A 191 -11.09 -11.19 -13.17
N GLU A 192 -11.89 -12.27 -13.27
CA GLU A 192 -13.25 -12.30 -12.70
C GLU A 192 -13.19 -12.24 -11.17
N LYS A 193 -12.26 -12.99 -10.56
CA LYS A 193 -12.04 -12.94 -9.11
C LYS A 193 -11.48 -11.60 -8.63
N LEU A 194 -10.55 -10.99 -9.39
CA LEU A 194 -10.05 -9.65 -9.08
C LEU A 194 -11.20 -8.63 -9.05
N ILE A 195 -12.08 -8.65 -10.08
CA ILE A 195 -13.22 -7.75 -10.17
C ILE A 195 -14.25 -8.03 -9.07
N ALA A 196 -14.48 -9.30 -8.74
CA ALA A 196 -15.36 -9.69 -7.65
C ALA A 196 -14.87 -9.13 -6.31
N SER A 197 -13.56 -9.27 -6.01
CA SER A 197 -12.90 -8.71 -4.83
C SER A 197 -13.00 -7.18 -4.77
N LEU A 198 -12.70 -6.50 -5.88
CA LEU A 198 -12.84 -5.04 -5.99
C LEU A 198 -14.26 -4.58 -5.66
N ASN A 199 -15.28 -5.25 -6.19
CA ASN A 199 -16.69 -4.91 -5.92
C ASN A 199 -17.10 -5.21 -4.48
N HIS A 200 -16.62 -6.32 -3.92
CA HIS A 200 -16.96 -6.75 -2.56
C HIS A 200 -16.37 -5.79 -1.51
N LEU A 201 -15.09 -5.42 -1.67
CA LEU A 201 -14.40 -4.52 -0.75
C LEU A 201 -14.61 -3.03 -1.04
N LYS A 202 -15.26 -2.68 -2.17
CA LYS A 202 -15.40 -1.30 -2.66
C LYS A 202 -15.76 -0.25 -1.60
N PRO A 203 -16.70 -0.50 -0.67
CA PRO A 203 -17.08 0.50 0.34
C PRO A 203 -15.96 0.83 1.34
N SER A 204 -15.04 -0.10 1.54
CA SER A 204 -13.92 0.02 2.49
C SER A 204 -12.64 0.56 1.85
N ILE A 205 -12.54 0.52 0.51
CA ILE A 205 -11.34 0.96 -0.21
C ILE A 205 -11.29 2.48 -0.27
N VAL A 206 -10.19 3.05 0.23
CA VAL A 206 -9.93 4.50 0.25
C VAL A 206 -8.70 4.89 -0.56
N HIS A 207 -7.91 3.90 -0.98
CA HIS A 207 -6.70 4.11 -1.79
C HIS A 207 -6.43 2.91 -2.70
N TYR A 208 -5.79 3.13 -3.84
CA TYR A 208 -5.37 2.08 -4.75
C TYR A 208 -3.90 2.18 -5.09
N HIS A 209 -3.20 1.05 -5.06
CA HIS A 209 -1.99 0.84 -5.84
C HIS A 209 -2.40 0.20 -7.17
N LEU A 210 -2.31 0.98 -8.24
CA LEU A 210 -2.62 0.53 -9.60
C LEU A 210 -1.35 -0.03 -10.22
N VAL A 211 -1.31 -1.34 -10.35
CA VAL A 211 -0.12 -2.11 -10.76
C VAL A 211 -0.57 -3.24 -11.65
N ASP A 212 0.08 -3.43 -12.79
CA ASP A 212 -0.17 -4.59 -13.64
C ASP A 212 0.71 -5.79 -13.27
N SER A 213 0.29 -6.99 -13.66
CA SER A 213 1.00 -8.22 -13.37
C SER A 213 0.67 -9.32 -14.39
N TYR A 214 1.54 -10.31 -14.50
CA TYR A 214 1.22 -11.56 -15.20
C TYR A 214 0.40 -12.55 -14.35
N GLY A 215 0.16 -12.23 -13.06
CA GLY A 215 -0.66 -13.04 -12.13
C GLY A 215 0.08 -14.26 -11.56
N GLN A 216 1.41 -14.28 -11.55
CA GLN A 216 2.22 -15.41 -11.08
C GLN A 216 3.25 -15.02 -10.00
N GLN A 217 3.80 -13.84 -10.09
CA GLN A 217 4.85 -13.33 -9.21
C GLN A 217 4.73 -11.82 -9.07
N HIS A 218 5.38 -11.27 -8.05
CA HIS A 218 5.42 -9.83 -7.80
C HIS A 218 6.34 -9.14 -8.83
N ASP A 219 5.78 -8.81 -9.98
CA ASP A 219 6.49 -8.24 -11.14
C ASP A 219 6.33 -6.72 -11.28
N SER A 220 5.36 -6.10 -10.59
CA SER A 220 5.13 -4.64 -10.50
C SER A 220 5.24 -3.92 -11.85
N LEU A 221 4.42 -4.35 -12.81
CA LEU A 221 4.48 -3.91 -14.21
C LEU A 221 3.73 -2.59 -14.44
N PRO A 222 4.19 -1.77 -15.40
CA PRO A 222 3.39 -0.68 -15.95
C PRO A 222 2.05 -1.18 -16.50
N LEU A 223 0.99 -0.37 -16.34
CA LEU A 223 -0.35 -0.73 -16.78
C LEU A 223 -0.41 -0.98 -18.29
N GLY A 224 -1.13 -2.04 -18.67
CA GLY A 224 -1.26 -2.48 -20.05
C GLY A 224 -0.11 -3.34 -20.54
N THR A 225 0.85 -3.70 -19.68
CA THR A 225 1.96 -4.58 -20.05
C THR A 225 1.85 -5.98 -19.44
N GLY A 226 0.93 -6.19 -18.50
CA GLY A 226 0.61 -7.47 -17.87
C GLY A 226 -0.65 -8.12 -18.46
N LYS A 227 -1.44 -8.76 -17.60
CA LYS A 227 -2.64 -9.52 -17.96
C LYS A 227 -3.91 -9.05 -17.23
N ILE A 228 -3.83 -7.98 -16.44
CA ILE A 228 -5.02 -7.40 -15.81
C ILE A 228 -5.88 -6.76 -16.90
N ASP A 229 -7.17 -7.13 -16.93
CA ASP A 229 -8.16 -6.50 -17.81
C ASP A 229 -8.60 -5.15 -17.25
N TRP A 230 -7.83 -4.12 -17.54
CA TRP A 230 -8.08 -2.76 -17.07
C TRP A 230 -9.41 -2.18 -17.59
N SER A 231 -9.93 -2.66 -18.72
CA SER A 231 -11.23 -2.22 -19.23
C SER A 231 -12.39 -2.64 -18.33
N SER A 232 -12.25 -3.80 -17.70
CA SER A 232 -13.20 -4.33 -16.71
C SER A 232 -12.90 -3.87 -15.27
N VAL A 233 -11.64 -3.62 -14.93
CA VAL A 233 -11.22 -3.13 -13.60
C VAL A 233 -11.67 -1.69 -13.36
N LEU A 234 -11.49 -0.78 -14.33
CA LEU A 234 -11.81 0.65 -14.16
C LEU A 234 -13.23 0.92 -13.63
N PRO A 235 -14.30 0.29 -14.14
CA PRO A 235 -15.66 0.50 -13.63
C PRO A 235 -15.85 -0.03 -12.20
N ALA A 236 -15.05 -1.02 -11.78
CA ALA A 236 -15.13 -1.60 -10.45
C ALA A 236 -14.49 -0.73 -9.37
N LEU A 237 -13.60 0.20 -9.74
CA LEU A 237 -12.91 1.07 -8.77
C LEU A 237 -13.89 1.96 -7.99
N ASN A 238 -13.56 2.24 -6.73
CA ASN A 238 -14.22 3.29 -5.95
C ASN A 238 -13.75 4.66 -6.44
N GLN A 239 -14.66 5.44 -7.01
CA GLN A 239 -14.37 6.73 -7.63
C GLN A 239 -13.98 7.84 -6.63
N THR A 240 -14.18 7.63 -5.34
CA THR A 240 -13.81 8.56 -4.28
C THR A 240 -12.47 8.22 -3.62
N ALA A 241 -11.90 7.06 -3.93
CA ALA A 241 -10.60 6.64 -3.45
C ALA A 241 -9.47 7.32 -4.24
N THR A 242 -8.38 7.63 -3.54
CA THR A 242 -7.14 8.08 -4.17
C THR A 242 -6.40 6.91 -4.83
N SER A 243 -5.42 7.18 -5.66
CA SER A 243 -4.61 6.13 -6.27
C SER A 243 -3.20 6.61 -6.60
N ILE A 244 -2.26 5.67 -6.67
CA ILE A 244 -0.92 5.85 -7.24
C ILE A 244 -0.57 4.68 -8.16
N TYR A 245 0.53 4.81 -8.91
CA TYR A 245 1.10 3.75 -9.73
C TYR A 245 2.35 3.19 -9.03
N GLU A 246 2.21 2.00 -8.42
CA GLU A 246 3.32 1.34 -7.70
C GLU A 246 4.07 0.36 -8.60
N ILE A 247 4.80 0.87 -9.54
CA ILE A 247 5.50 0.09 -10.56
C ILE A 247 7.02 0.17 -10.39
N ASN A 248 7.72 -0.85 -10.85
CA ASN A 248 9.18 -0.85 -10.87
C ASN A 248 9.69 0.19 -11.88
N LEU A 249 10.28 1.27 -11.38
CA LEU A 249 10.90 2.30 -12.20
C LEU A 249 12.31 1.88 -12.62
N LYS A 250 12.72 2.20 -13.85
CA LYS A 250 14.09 2.02 -14.32
C LYS A 250 15.07 3.00 -13.64
N ASN A 251 14.56 4.16 -13.31
CA ASN A 251 15.25 5.19 -12.55
C ASN A 251 14.26 5.80 -11.54
N ASN A 252 14.57 5.73 -10.26
CA ASN A 252 13.71 6.27 -9.21
C ASN A 252 13.57 7.80 -9.26
N ASP A 253 14.49 8.51 -9.89
CA ASP A 253 14.45 9.96 -10.05
C ASP A 253 13.62 10.42 -11.27
N ASP A 254 12.95 9.49 -11.96
CA ASP A 254 12.17 9.72 -13.16
C ASP A 254 10.87 8.90 -13.14
N CYS A 255 9.74 9.56 -13.06
CA CYS A 255 8.44 8.88 -12.93
C CYS A 255 7.75 8.57 -14.27
N ARG A 256 8.47 8.56 -15.39
CA ARG A 256 7.87 8.37 -16.73
C ARG A 256 7.02 7.11 -16.87
N GLU A 257 7.42 5.98 -16.27
CA GLU A 257 6.63 4.77 -16.32
C GLU A 257 5.30 4.91 -15.56
N GLN A 258 5.27 5.67 -14.46
CA GLN A 258 4.02 5.99 -13.75
C GLN A 258 3.11 6.85 -14.64
N LEU A 259 3.65 7.85 -15.33
CA LEU A 259 2.91 8.67 -16.27
C LEU A 259 2.40 7.88 -17.48
N GLN A 260 3.20 6.96 -18.01
CA GLN A 260 2.78 6.06 -19.10
C GLN A 260 1.59 5.21 -18.67
N SER A 261 1.60 4.69 -17.42
CA SER A 261 0.48 3.96 -16.84
C SER A 261 -0.76 4.81 -16.71
N HIS A 262 -0.62 6.06 -16.28
CA HIS A 262 -1.74 7.00 -16.24
C HIS A 262 -2.32 7.28 -17.64
N HIS A 263 -1.48 7.56 -18.62
CA HIS A 263 -1.90 7.79 -20.00
C HIS A 263 -2.57 6.55 -20.62
N TYR A 264 -2.13 5.34 -20.28
CA TYR A 264 -2.77 4.10 -20.71
C TYR A 264 -4.24 4.06 -20.23
N LEU A 265 -4.50 4.32 -18.96
CA LEU A 265 -5.88 4.36 -18.43
C LEU A 265 -6.72 5.47 -19.09
N MET A 266 -6.14 6.65 -19.32
CA MET A 266 -6.84 7.75 -20.02
C MET A 266 -7.31 7.35 -21.42
N ASN A 267 -6.51 6.55 -22.13
CA ASN A 267 -6.83 6.11 -23.49
C ASN A 267 -7.89 4.99 -23.54
N LEU A 268 -8.07 4.21 -22.46
CA LEU A 268 -9.11 3.17 -22.40
C LEU A 268 -10.54 3.74 -22.41
N THR A 269 -10.72 5.02 -22.15
CA THR A 269 -12.04 5.65 -22.00
C THR A 269 -12.39 6.57 -23.16
N GLN A 270 -11.52 6.69 -24.15
CA GLN A 270 -11.77 7.40 -25.41
C GLN A 270 -12.33 6.46 -26.48
#